data_a1228775c3cc4199dd6d868ce3c8c85b
#
_entry.id   a1228775c3cc4199dd6d868ce3c8c85b
#
_cell.length_a   1.000
_cell.length_b   1.000
_cell.length_c   1.000
_cell.angle_alpha   90.00
_cell.angle_beta   90.00
_cell.angle_gamma   90.00
#
_symmetry.space_group_name_H-M   'P 1'
#
loop_
_entity.id
_entity.type
_entity.pdbx_description
1 polymer ?
#
loop_
_entity_poly.entity_id
_entity_poly.type
_entity_poly.pdbx_seq_one_letter_code
_entity_poly.pdbx_strand_id
1 'polypeptide(L)'
;MNHILKKYCPRIEFDSYEDFFENFKIDVPEAFNFGFDVVDEWARVDPEKRALVWCDDRDEERTFTFDDLSKLSNRAANAFRMLGIGKGDVVMMILRRRWEYWVCAVALCKLGATIIPASLQLTKKDIVYRADSAQVKAVVCVNDEYVCGQMEEALPESPSIENRIIVAGERDGWTPFDQLIEGESDEFERPRGEAGVTSKDIMLIYFTSGTTGMAKAVCHNFAHPLGHIITAKYWQQVEEDALHMSVTDSGWAKFGWGKIYGQWVCGAVIFCYDMEAKFNPRHLLEHLEKYKVTTFCAPPTMFRFMLQEDVTKYDLSSIHHCCIAGEPLNPEVFKQWLELTGLKLYEGFGQSESSVMLANFKWFEPIPGSTGKPSPLYDIQLVDADGNLCEDGEEGTIAVM
;
A
#
# COMPACT_ATOMS: atom_id res chain seq x y z
N MET A 1 -12.13 20.90 1.35
CA MET A 1 -12.93 19.74 0.87
C MET A 1 -12.19 19.09 -0.28
N ASN A 2 -11.83 17.84 -0.16
CA ASN A 2 -10.93 17.11 -1.07
C ASN A 2 -11.43 17.12 -2.52
N HIS A 3 -10.79 17.93 -3.37
CA HIS A 3 -11.18 18.10 -4.77
C HIS A 3 -10.79 16.88 -5.63
N ILE A 4 -9.70 16.14 -5.24
CA ILE A 4 -9.29 14.93 -5.96
C ILE A 4 -10.30 13.81 -5.71
N LEU A 5 -10.69 13.57 -4.46
CA LEU A 5 -11.68 12.55 -4.15
C LEU A 5 -13.02 12.81 -4.88
N LYS A 6 -13.46 14.08 -4.93
CA LYS A 6 -14.67 14.48 -5.66
C LYS A 6 -14.60 14.28 -7.16
N LYS A 7 -13.40 14.29 -7.74
CA LYS A 7 -13.20 14.02 -9.16
C LYS A 7 -13.55 12.58 -9.54
N TYR A 8 -13.40 11.65 -8.57
CA TYR A 8 -13.62 10.22 -8.81
C TYR A 8 -14.86 9.66 -8.11
N CYS A 9 -15.37 10.33 -7.07
CA CYS A 9 -16.56 9.92 -6.35
C CYS A 9 -17.62 11.03 -6.45
N PRO A 10 -18.67 10.84 -7.26
CA PRO A 10 -19.75 11.82 -7.40
C PRO A 10 -20.44 12.15 -6.07
N ARG A 11 -20.51 11.14 -5.19
CA ARG A 11 -21.01 11.28 -3.82
C ARG A 11 -20.01 10.70 -2.83
N ILE A 12 -19.75 11.42 -1.74
CA ILE A 12 -18.74 11.06 -0.72
C ILE A 12 -19.38 10.79 0.65
N GLU A 13 -20.47 11.50 0.98
CA GLU A 13 -21.14 11.36 2.28
C GLU A 13 -22.46 10.59 2.11
N PHE A 14 -22.70 9.66 3.03
CA PHE A 14 -23.85 8.76 3.05
C PHE A 14 -24.44 8.72 4.45
N ASP A 15 -25.76 8.64 4.54
CA ASP A 15 -26.49 8.72 5.80
C ASP A 15 -26.49 7.39 6.58
N SER A 16 -26.40 6.26 5.86
CA SER A 16 -26.34 4.92 6.44
C SER A 16 -25.46 3.99 5.60
N TYR A 17 -25.22 2.78 6.10
CA TYR A 17 -24.52 1.75 5.34
C TYR A 17 -25.32 1.33 4.08
N GLU A 18 -26.64 1.20 4.19
CA GLU A 18 -27.51 0.84 3.07
C GLU A 18 -27.43 1.91 1.97
N ASP A 19 -27.49 3.19 2.36
CA ASP A 19 -27.30 4.32 1.45
C ASP A 19 -25.90 4.30 0.78
N PHE A 20 -24.87 3.98 1.56
CA PHE A 20 -23.51 3.79 1.02
C PHE A 20 -23.42 2.62 0.07
N PHE A 21 -23.95 1.46 0.45
CA PHE A 21 -23.87 0.23 -0.33
C PHE A 21 -24.59 0.36 -1.68
N GLU A 22 -25.74 1.02 -1.71
CA GLU A 22 -26.54 1.20 -2.91
C GLU A 22 -26.04 2.31 -3.83
N ASN A 23 -25.47 3.38 -3.27
CA ASN A 23 -25.23 4.62 -4.01
C ASN A 23 -23.75 4.99 -4.17
N PHE A 24 -22.80 4.24 -3.57
CA PHE A 24 -21.39 4.48 -3.78
C PHE A 24 -20.97 4.12 -5.20
N LYS A 25 -20.26 5.05 -5.87
CA LYS A 25 -19.73 4.86 -7.21
C LYS A 25 -18.37 5.48 -7.34
N ILE A 26 -17.54 4.85 -8.17
CA ILE A 26 -16.24 5.37 -8.58
C ILE A 26 -16.28 5.59 -10.10
N ASP A 27 -16.02 6.82 -10.51
CA ASP A 27 -15.80 7.18 -11.90
C ASP A 27 -14.32 6.96 -12.24
N VAL A 28 -14.04 5.98 -13.10
CA VAL A 28 -12.70 5.63 -13.52
C VAL A 28 -12.42 6.22 -14.91
N PRO A 29 -11.57 7.26 -15.02
CA PRO A 29 -11.19 7.79 -16.32
C PRO A 29 -10.41 6.76 -17.15
N GLU A 30 -10.62 6.73 -18.47
CA GLU A 30 -9.95 5.78 -19.36
C GLU A 30 -8.42 5.86 -19.28
N ALA A 31 -7.88 7.07 -19.19
CA ALA A 31 -6.43 7.32 -19.12
C ALA A 31 -5.95 7.64 -17.70
N PHE A 32 -6.60 7.09 -16.65
CA PHE A 32 -6.19 7.34 -15.28
C PHE A 32 -4.76 6.86 -15.02
N ASN A 33 -3.96 7.73 -14.39
CA ASN A 33 -2.60 7.43 -13.94
C ASN A 33 -2.37 8.06 -12.56
N PHE A 34 -2.11 7.22 -11.55
CA PHE A 34 -1.98 7.65 -10.17
C PHE A 34 -0.88 8.71 -9.96
N GLY A 35 0.25 8.61 -10.68
CA GLY A 35 1.34 9.57 -10.58
C GLY A 35 0.91 10.97 -10.99
N PHE A 36 0.27 11.11 -12.17
CA PHE A 36 -0.17 12.40 -12.68
C PHE A 36 -1.48 12.91 -12.07
N ASP A 37 -2.46 12.01 -11.94
CA ASP A 37 -3.82 12.41 -11.61
C ASP A 37 -4.08 12.54 -10.09
N VAL A 38 -3.14 12.06 -9.26
CA VAL A 38 -3.20 12.17 -7.80
C VAL A 38 -1.98 12.92 -7.26
N VAL A 39 -0.76 12.40 -7.46
CA VAL A 39 0.44 12.98 -6.86
C VAL A 39 0.76 14.36 -7.45
N ASP A 40 0.86 14.46 -8.78
CA ASP A 40 1.14 15.74 -9.43
C ASP A 40 -0.03 16.72 -9.31
N GLU A 41 -1.26 16.23 -9.24
CA GLU A 41 -2.43 17.10 -9.05
C GLU A 41 -2.44 17.72 -7.64
N TRP A 42 -2.07 16.96 -6.58
CA TRP A 42 -1.87 17.53 -5.25
C TRP A 42 -0.71 18.55 -5.26
N ALA A 43 0.43 18.22 -5.87
CA ALA A 43 1.56 19.13 -6.00
C ALA A 43 1.17 20.45 -6.70
N ARG A 44 0.31 20.37 -7.71
CA ARG A 44 -0.18 21.54 -8.46
C ARG A 44 -1.13 22.43 -7.65
N VAL A 45 -1.99 21.81 -6.83
CA VAL A 45 -3.07 22.52 -6.11
C VAL A 45 -2.58 23.05 -4.77
N ASP A 46 -1.77 22.26 -4.07
CA ASP A 46 -1.22 22.58 -2.76
C ASP A 46 0.19 22.02 -2.63
N PRO A 47 1.22 22.70 -3.16
CA PRO A 47 2.59 22.20 -3.18
C PRO A 47 3.19 21.98 -1.78
N GLU A 48 2.72 22.71 -0.77
CA GLU A 48 3.17 22.56 0.63
C GLU A 48 2.46 21.42 1.38
N LYS A 49 1.47 20.78 0.76
CA LYS A 49 0.73 19.69 1.38
C LYS A 49 1.64 18.51 1.64
N ARG A 50 1.71 18.10 2.91
CA ARG A 50 2.49 16.93 3.30
C ARG A 50 1.88 15.65 2.72
N ALA A 51 2.74 14.78 2.21
CA ALA A 51 2.35 13.48 1.65
C ALA A 51 2.88 12.32 2.49
N LEU A 52 4.13 12.41 2.95
CA LEU A 52 4.83 11.34 3.65
C LEU A 52 5.67 11.92 4.79
N VAL A 53 5.54 11.35 5.98
CA VAL A 53 6.45 11.50 7.12
C VAL A 53 7.12 10.15 7.33
N TRP A 54 8.43 10.10 7.18
CA TRP A 54 9.23 8.89 7.27
C TRP A 54 10.31 9.02 8.34
N CYS A 55 10.53 7.96 9.09
CA CYS A 55 11.66 7.84 10.00
C CYS A 55 12.19 6.40 10.04
N ASP A 56 13.43 6.23 10.53
CA ASP A 56 14.07 4.92 10.71
C ASP A 56 14.59 4.70 12.14
N ASP A 57 15.24 3.54 12.35
CA ASP A 57 15.87 3.17 13.64
C ASP A 57 17.18 3.94 13.93
N ARG A 58 17.64 4.78 13.02
CA ARG A 58 18.89 5.59 13.14
C ARG A 58 18.60 7.05 13.44
N ASP A 59 17.35 7.35 13.84
CA ASP A 59 16.87 8.71 14.07
C ASP A 59 16.91 9.62 12.81
N GLU A 60 16.98 9.03 11.60
CA GLU A 60 16.77 9.80 10.38
C GLU A 60 15.27 10.07 10.22
N GLU A 61 14.92 11.34 10.00
CA GLU A 61 13.54 11.77 9.78
C GLU A 61 13.46 12.58 8.49
N ARG A 62 12.43 12.30 7.68
CA ARG A 62 12.14 13.06 6.46
C ARG A 62 10.64 13.33 6.35
N THR A 63 10.31 14.54 5.97
CA THR A 63 8.96 14.90 5.58
C THR A 63 8.96 15.33 4.12
N PHE A 64 8.09 14.72 3.34
CA PHE A 64 7.93 15.03 1.92
C PHE A 64 6.56 15.64 1.69
N THR A 65 6.53 16.74 0.94
CA THR A 65 5.32 17.28 0.35
C THR A 65 4.96 16.50 -0.93
N PHE A 66 3.75 16.73 -1.46
CA PHE A 66 3.41 16.20 -2.79
C PHE A 66 4.28 16.81 -3.89
N ASP A 67 4.72 18.06 -3.74
CA ASP A 67 5.64 18.69 -4.67
C ASP A 67 7.02 18.02 -4.67
N ASP A 68 7.56 17.70 -3.48
CA ASP A 68 8.80 16.92 -3.34
C ASP A 68 8.69 15.57 -4.04
N LEU A 69 7.59 14.83 -3.79
CA LEU A 69 7.38 13.52 -4.40
C LEU A 69 7.15 13.62 -5.91
N SER A 70 6.46 14.66 -6.39
CA SER A 70 6.29 14.93 -7.82
C SER A 70 7.65 15.13 -8.49
N LYS A 71 8.49 16.02 -7.97
CA LYS A 71 9.81 16.33 -8.53
C LYS A 71 10.75 15.12 -8.46
N LEU A 72 10.84 14.46 -7.31
CA LEU A 72 11.69 13.26 -7.16
C LEU A 72 11.24 12.13 -8.08
N SER A 73 9.93 11.90 -8.20
CA SER A 73 9.43 10.86 -9.11
C SER A 73 9.60 11.23 -10.59
N ASN A 74 9.59 12.52 -10.94
CA ASN A 74 9.91 12.97 -12.30
C ASN A 74 11.37 12.70 -12.64
N ARG A 75 12.31 13.00 -11.74
CA ARG A 75 13.73 12.65 -11.89
C ARG A 75 13.92 11.15 -12.04
N ALA A 76 13.29 10.36 -11.16
CA ALA A 76 13.36 8.91 -11.24
C ALA A 76 12.73 8.36 -12.54
N ALA A 77 11.63 8.93 -13.02
CA ALA A 77 11.02 8.52 -14.29
C ALA A 77 11.93 8.84 -15.49
N ASN A 78 12.59 10.00 -15.50
CA ASN A 78 13.58 10.33 -16.53
C ASN A 78 14.75 9.34 -16.50
N ALA A 79 15.30 9.06 -15.32
CA ALA A 79 16.41 8.12 -15.13
C ALA A 79 16.04 6.69 -15.57
N PHE A 80 14.88 6.19 -15.15
CA PHE A 80 14.39 4.86 -15.57
C PHE A 80 14.16 4.79 -17.09
N ARG A 81 13.63 5.86 -17.69
CA ARG A 81 13.48 5.95 -19.16
C ARG A 81 14.83 5.87 -19.88
N MET A 82 15.89 6.49 -19.34
CA MET A 82 17.25 6.37 -19.90
C MET A 82 17.81 4.96 -19.81
N LEU A 83 17.40 4.18 -18.81
CA LEU A 83 17.68 2.75 -18.69
C LEU A 83 16.81 1.88 -19.62
N GLY A 84 15.98 2.50 -20.48
CA GLY A 84 15.12 1.81 -21.42
C GLY A 84 13.85 1.24 -20.80
N ILE A 85 13.47 1.68 -19.59
CA ILE A 85 12.21 1.27 -18.93
C ILE A 85 11.08 2.15 -19.43
N GLY A 86 9.99 1.52 -19.87
CA GLY A 86 8.81 2.20 -20.39
C GLY A 86 7.52 1.42 -20.11
N LYS A 87 6.46 1.76 -20.85
CA LYS A 87 5.14 1.13 -20.72
C LYS A 87 5.19 -0.38 -20.88
N GLY A 88 4.67 -1.09 -19.87
CA GLY A 88 4.58 -2.54 -19.86
C GLY A 88 5.85 -3.27 -19.41
N ASP A 89 7.00 -2.58 -19.31
CA ASP A 89 8.20 -3.16 -18.70
C ASP A 89 7.97 -3.44 -17.22
N VAL A 90 8.54 -4.53 -16.72
CA VAL A 90 8.31 -4.97 -15.35
C VAL A 90 9.53 -4.67 -14.48
N VAL A 91 9.29 -4.01 -13.34
CA VAL A 91 10.31 -3.65 -12.35
C VAL A 91 9.96 -4.27 -11.00
N MET A 92 10.87 -5.10 -10.47
CA MET A 92 10.71 -5.68 -9.13
C MET A 92 11.38 -4.79 -8.08
N MET A 93 10.64 -4.44 -7.01
CA MET A 93 11.10 -3.58 -5.93
C MET A 93 11.19 -4.35 -4.61
N ILE A 94 12.39 -4.47 -4.05
CA ILE A 94 12.66 -5.10 -2.75
C ILE A 94 13.21 -4.01 -1.82
N LEU A 95 12.33 -3.14 -1.30
CA LEU A 95 12.73 -1.87 -0.70
C LEU A 95 12.37 -1.73 0.78
N ARG A 96 11.87 -2.79 1.43
CA ARG A 96 11.43 -2.68 2.82
C ARG A 96 10.40 -1.54 2.96
N ARG A 97 10.58 -0.62 3.88
CA ARG A 97 9.76 0.59 4.10
C ARG A 97 10.56 1.86 3.84
N ARG A 98 11.56 1.80 2.97
CA ARG A 98 12.38 2.95 2.55
C ARG A 98 11.52 3.99 1.84
N TRP A 99 11.81 5.29 2.06
CA TRP A 99 11.09 6.39 1.41
C TRP A 99 11.21 6.37 -0.12
N GLU A 100 12.29 5.83 -0.65
CA GLU A 100 12.51 5.65 -2.09
C GLU A 100 11.48 4.73 -2.74
N TYR A 101 10.79 3.89 -1.96
CA TYR A 101 9.69 3.07 -2.47
C TYR A 101 8.60 3.92 -3.13
N TRP A 102 8.17 5.00 -2.46
CA TRP A 102 7.12 5.88 -2.98
C TRP A 102 7.58 6.64 -4.22
N VAL A 103 8.82 7.13 -4.25
CA VAL A 103 9.41 7.80 -5.40
C VAL A 103 9.46 6.87 -6.60
N CYS A 104 9.98 5.65 -6.44
CA CYS A 104 10.05 4.64 -7.50
C CYS A 104 8.65 4.22 -7.97
N ALA A 105 7.72 3.96 -7.05
CA ALA A 105 6.36 3.53 -7.39
C ALA A 105 5.63 4.60 -8.23
N VAL A 106 5.73 5.87 -7.84
CA VAL A 106 5.12 6.98 -8.60
C VAL A 106 5.80 7.16 -9.96
N ALA A 107 7.14 7.07 -10.02
CA ALA A 107 7.91 7.17 -11.27
C ALA A 107 7.52 6.07 -12.28
N LEU A 108 7.43 4.82 -11.81
CA LEU A 108 7.01 3.68 -12.63
C LEU A 108 5.56 3.80 -13.10
N CYS A 109 4.66 4.30 -12.25
CA CYS A 109 3.30 4.66 -12.68
C CYS A 109 3.31 5.70 -13.80
N LYS A 110 4.13 6.76 -13.69
CA LYS A 110 4.24 7.79 -14.73
C LYS A 110 4.74 7.24 -16.07
N LEU A 111 5.67 6.31 -16.02
CA LEU A 111 6.20 5.60 -17.20
C LEU A 111 5.22 4.60 -17.82
N GLY A 112 4.22 4.17 -17.05
CA GLY A 112 3.35 3.05 -17.46
C GLY A 112 3.99 1.69 -17.27
N ALA A 113 5.05 1.59 -16.48
CA ALA A 113 5.71 0.34 -16.13
C ALA A 113 4.92 -0.43 -15.07
N THR A 114 5.08 -1.74 -15.06
CA THR A 114 4.46 -2.66 -14.09
C THR A 114 5.37 -2.87 -12.89
N ILE A 115 4.83 -2.75 -11.69
CA ILE A 115 5.56 -2.89 -10.44
C ILE A 115 5.34 -4.28 -9.84
N ILE A 116 6.41 -4.93 -9.39
CA ILE A 116 6.33 -6.10 -8.50
C ILE A 116 6.89 -5.70 -7.13
N PRO A 117 6.03 -5.36 -6.17
CA PRO A 117 6.50 -5.22 -4.79
C PRO A 117 6.89 -6.58 -4.24
N ALA A 118 8.05 -6.68 -3.61
CA ALA A 118 8.58 -7.96 -3.18
C ALA A 118 9.16 -7.89 -1.76
N SER A 119 9.00 -9.01 -1.03
CA SER A 119 9.47 -9.14 0.34
C SER A 119 10.99 -9.28 0.41
N LEU A 120 11.59 -8.78 1.50
CA LEU A 120 13.00 -9.00 1.83
C LEU A 120 13.36 -10.48 2.03
N GLN A 121 12.36 -11.34 2.27
CA GLN A 121 12.57 -12.75 2.57
C GLN A 121 12.67 -13.64 1.32
N LEU A 122 12.67 -13.05 0.12
CA LEU A 122 12.79 -13.82 -1.12
C LEU A 122 14.10 -14.57 -1.16
N THR A 123 14.02 -15.87 -1.49
CA THR A 123 15.18 -16.69 -1.80
C THR A 123 15.55 -16.55 -3.30
N LYS A 124 16.78 -16.97 -3.66
CA LYS A 124 17.20 -17.11 -5.06
C LYS A 124 16.11 -17.74 -5.94
N LYS A 125 15.55 -18.88 -5.50
CA LYS A 125 14.51 -19.60 -6.25
C LYS A 125 13.27 -18.76 -6.49
N ASP A 126 12.86 -17.97 -5.47
CA ASP A 126 11.71 -17.09 -5.58
C ASP A 126 11.94 -15.95 -6.56
N ILE A 127 13.16 -15.42 -6.59
CA ILE A 127 13.56 -14.33 -7.48
C ILE A 127 13.58 -14.83 -8.93
N VAL A 128 14.27 -15.96 -9.19
CA VAL A 128 14.34 -16.58 -10.53
C VAL A 128 12.93 -16.84 -11.06
N TYR A 129 12.07 -17.44 -10.25
CA TYR A 129 10.69 -17.71 -10.66
C TYR A 129 9.91 -16.47 -11.04
N ARG A 130 9.99 -15.39 -10.23
CA ARG A 130 9.31 -14.11 -10.53
C ARG A 130 9.88 -13.42 -11.75
N ALA A 131 11.22 -13.43 -11.88
CA ALA A 131 11.92 -12.84 -13.01
C ALA A 131 11.51 -13.50 -14.34
N ASP A 132 11.47 -14.83 -14.36
CA ASP A 132 11.05 -15.58 -15.53
C ASP A 132 9.56 -15.42 -15.83
N SER A 133 8.69 -15.61 -14.81
CA SER A 133 7.23 -15.58 -14.99
C SER A 133 6.71 -14.21 -15.44
N ALA A 134 7.33 -13.13 -15.02
CA ALA A 134 6.91 -11.76 -15.32
C ALA A 134 7.87 -11.03 -16.26
N GLN A 135 8.95 -11.66 -16.72
CA GLN A 135 9.98 -11.04 -17.57
C GLN A 135 10.50 -9.73 -16.98
N VAL A 136 10.95 -9.81 -15.71
CA VAL A 136 11.44 -8.64 -14.96
C VAL A 136 12.65 -8.03 -15.66
N LYS A 137 12.56 -6.77 -16.06
CA LYS A 137 13.61 -6.03 -16.77
C LYS A 137 14.58 -5.30 -15.86
N ALA A 138 14.11 -4.85 -14.71
CA ALA A 138 14.92 -4.15 -13.74
C ALA A 138 14.56 -4.53 -12.30
N VAL A 139 15.53 -4.41 -11.40
CA VAL A 139 15.33 -4.57 -9.97
C VAL A 139 15.79 -3.33 -9.22
N VAL A 140 15.03 -2.94 -8.21
CA VAL A 140 15.39 -1.88 -7.25
C VAL A 140 15.42 -2.51 -5.88
N CYS A 141 16.61 -2.60 -5.27
CA CYS A 141 16.81 -3.28 -3.99
C CYS A 141 17.36 -2.33 -2.93
N VAL A 142 16.94 -2.53 -1.68
CA VAL A 142 17.64 -1.93 -0.55
C VAL A 142 19.02 -2.60 -0.38
N ASN A 143 20.04 -1.83 0.04
CA ASN A 143 21.38 -2.36 0.30
C ASN A 143 21.40 -3.17 1.61
N ASP A 144 20.88 -4.38 1.51
CA ASP A 144 20.84 -5.38 2.58
C ASP A 144 21.60 -6.63 2.10
N GLU A 145 22.48 -7.17 2.95
CA GLU A 145 23.38 -8.27 2.57
C GLU A 145 22.62 -9.53 2.14
N TYR A 146 21.51 -9.86 2.82
CA TYR A 146 20.70 -11.02 2.46
C TYR A 146 20.00 -10.81 1.13
N VAL A 147 19.33 -9.66 0.95
CA VAL A 147 18.58 -9.31 -0.27
C VAL A 147 19.50 -9.28 -1.48
N CYS A 148 20.62 -8.57 -1.36
CA CYS A 148 21.59 -8.45 -2.44
C CYS A 148 22.24 -9.79 -2.77
N GLY A 149 22.61 -10.58 -1.76
CA GLY A 149 23.19 -11.90 -1.96
C GLY A 149 22.23 -12.86 -2.68
N GLN A 150 20.96 -12.92 -2.28
CA GLN A 150 19.95 -13.74 -2.96
C GLN A 150 19.70 -13.27 -4.41
N MET A 151 19.71 -11.95 -4.64
CA MET A 151 19.57 -11.38 -5.99
C MET A 151 20.78 -11.72 -6.85
N GLU A 152 22.01 -11.52 -6.37
CA GLU A 152 23.25 -11.79 -7.11
C GLU A 152 23.37 -13.28 -7.47
N GLU A 153 22.98 -14.18 -6.59
CA GLU A 153 22.89 -15.60 -6.88
C GLU A 153 21.82 -15.95 -7.95
N ALA A 154 20.74 -15.15 -8.04
CA ALA A 154 19.66 -15.36 -8.99
C ALA A 154 19.97 -14.82 -10.40
N LEU A 155 20.79 -13.77 -10.52
CA LEU A 155 21.07 -13.09 -11.80
C LEU A 155 21.52 -14.02 -12.94
N PRO A 156 22.42 -15.03 -12.74
CA PRO A 156 22.83 -15.93 -13.83
C PRO A 156 21.67 -16.74 -14.42
N GLU A 157 20.59 -16.94 -13.64
CA GLU A 157 19.40 -17.68 -14.05
C GLU A 157 18.22 -16.76 -14.41
N SER A 158 18.43 -15.43 -14.38
CA SER A 158 17.40 -14.40 -14.62
C SER A 158 17.86 -13.42 -15.71
N PRO A 159 18.08 -13.88 -16.96
CA PRO A 159 18.67 -13.06 -18.03
C PRO A 159 17.80 -11.87 -18.46
N SER A 160 16.52 -11.84 -18.10
CA SER A 160 15.62 -10.70 -18.34
C SER A 160 15.98 -9.47 -17.51
N ILE A 161 16.68 -9.64 -16.36
CA ILE A 161 17.10 -8.53 -15.50
C ILE A 161 18.32 -7.83 -16.10
N GLU A 162 18.09 -6.73 -16.78
CA GLU A 162 19.10 -5.90 -17.44
C GLU A 162 19.69 -4.84 -16.51
N ASN A 163 18.88 -4.30 -15.60
CA ASN A 163 19.23 -3.16 -14.73
C ASN A 163 19.12 -3.53 -13.25
N ARG A 164 20.14 -3.14 -12.47
CA ARG A 164 20.22 -3.36 -11.03
C ARG A 164 20.46 -2.04 -10.33
N ILE A 165 19.49 -1.60 -9.54
CA ILE A 165 19.50 -0.31 -8.86
C ILE A 165 19.52 -0.57 -7.36
N ILE A 166 20.44 0.07 -6.64
CA ILE A 166 20.59 -0.06 -5.19
C ILE A 166 20.17 1.22 -4.47
N VAL A 167 19.45 1.05 -3.37
CA VAL A 167 18.97 2.13 -2.50
C VAL A 167 19.70 2.05 -1.15
N ALA A 168 19.93 3.21 -0.54
CA ALA A 168 20.59 3.33 0.76
C ALA A 168 22.06 2.87 0.76
N GLY A 169 22.83 3.35 -0.19
CA GLY A 169 24.29 3.15 -0.27
C GLY A 169 24.75 2.71 -1.65
N GLU A 170 25.96 2.18 -1.70
CA GLU A 170 26.62 1.73 -2.93
C GLU A 170 26.95 0.25 -2.83
N ARG A 171 26.95 -0.46 -3.99
CA ARG A 171 27.32 -1.85 -4.09
C ARG A 171 27.95 -2.11 -5.47
N ASP A 172 29.05 -2.89 -5.51
CA ASP A 172 29.71 -3.21 -6.75
C ASP A 172 28.78 -3.93 -7.76
N GLY A 173 28.78 -3.46 -8.99
CA GLY A 173 27.89 -3.97 -10.03
C GLY A 173 26.43 -3.51 -9.95
N TRP A 174 26.10 -2.57 -9.06
CA TRP A 174 24.79 -1.95 -8.93
C TRP A 174 24.87 -0.44 -9.20
N THR A 175 23.79 0.14 -9.73
CA THR A 175 23.68 1.59 -9.92
C THR A 175 23.03 2.21 -8.68
N PRO A 176 23.72 3.10 -7.92
CA PRO A 176 23.13 3.78 -6.78
C PRO A 176 21.97 4.67 -7.22
N PHE A 177 20.83 4.55 -6.56
CA PHE A 177 19.61 5.29 -6.90
C PHE A 177 19.81 6.81 -6.83
N ASP A 178 20.48 7.29 -5.77
CA ASP A 178 20.71 8.72 -5.60
C ASP A 178 21.56 9.30 -6.75
N GLN A 179 22.61 8.59 -7.18
CA GLN A 179 23.42 8.99 -8.33
C GLN A 179 22.65 8.88 -9.65
N LEU A 180 21.78 7.87 -9.77
CA LEU A 180 20.97 7.67 -10.97
C LEU A 180 20.01 8.83 -11.24
N ILE A 181 19.43 9.42 -10.18
CA ILE A 181 18.49 10.54 -10.30
C ILE A 181 19.16 11.91 -10.18
N GLU A 182 20.45 11.95 -9.84
CA GLU A 182 21.21 13.20 -9.71
C GLU A 182 21.32 13.90 -11.07
N GLY A 183 20.94 15.16 -11.11
CA GLY A 183 21.00 15.98 -12.33
C GLY A 183 19.89 15.74 -13.34
N GLU A 184 19.03 14.74 -13.13
CA GLU A 184 17.84 14.55 -13.95
C GLU A 184 16.82 15.67 -13.76
N SER A 185 16.05 15.97 -14.82
CA SER A 185 15.01 16.97 -14.80
C SER A 185 13.90 16.62 -13.80
N ASP A 186 13.44 17.59 -13.03
CA ASP A 186 12.27 17.50 -12.17
C ASP A 186 10.93 17.71 -12.92
N GLU A 187 11.00 17.84 -14.26
CA GLU A 187 9.85 17.85 -15.15
C GLU A 187 9.78 16.51 -15.92
N PHE A 188 8.59 15.94 -16.02
CA PHE A 188 8.33 14.74 -16.80
C PHE A 188 6.99 14.86 -17.52
N GLU A 189 7.04 14.88 -18.85
CA GLU A 189 5.83 15.02 -19.67
C GLU A 189 5.04 13.69 -19.66
N ARG A 190 3.71 13.79 -19.41
CA ARG A 190 2.80 12.65 -19.46
C ARG A 190 2.82 12.00 -20.83
N PRO A 191 3.19 10.70 -20.93
CA PRO A 191 3.16 9.97 -22.20
C PRO A 191 1.74 9.91 -22.79
N ARG A 192 1.64 10.03 -24.12
CA ARG A 192 0.37 10.01 -24.87
C ARG A 192 0.44 9.00 -26.01
N GLY A 193 -0.69 8.75 -26.64
CA GLY A 193 -0.80 7.78 -27.74
C GLY A 193 -0.42 6.39 -27.29
N GLU A 194 0.40 5.68 -28.04
CA GLU A 194 0.82 4.29 -27.74
C GLU A 194 1.65 4.17 -26.45
N ALA A 195 2.42 5.20 -26.10
CA ALA A 195 3.17 5.25 -24.84
C ALA A 195 2.30 5.64 -23.63
N GLY A 196 1.10 6.16 -23.83
CA GLY A 196 0.16 6.48 -22.76
C GLY A 196 -0.49 5.22 -22.19
N VAL A 197 -0.81 5.26 -20.90
CA VAL A 197 -1.54 4.16 -20.25
C VAL A 197 -3.05 4.35 -20.34
N THR A 198 -3.77 3.23 -20.29
CA THR A 198 -5.20 3.17 -20.01
C THR A 198 -5.43 2.61 -18.61
N SER A 199 -6.60 2.86 -18.05
CA SER A 199 -7.01 2.29 -16.74
C SER A 199 -7.02 0.76 -16.72
N LYS A 200 -6.98 0.11 -17.88
CA LYS A 200 -6.98 -1.36 -18.05
C LYS A 200 -5.58 -1.97 -18.17
N ASP A 201 -4.55 -1.17 -18.45
CA ASP A 201 -3.17 -1.65 -18.52
C ASP A 201 -2.74 -2.15 -17.14
N ILE A 202 -1.85 -3.15 -17.09
CA ILE A 202 -1.34 -3.71 -15.83
C ILE A 202 -0.38 -2.72 -15.19
N MET A 203 -0.65 -2.36 -13.94
CA MET A 203 0.18 -1.47 -13.11
C MET A 203 1.01 -2.24 -12.10
N LEU A 204 0.46 -3.34 -11.57
CA LEU A 204 0.96 -3.96 -10.35
C LEU A 204 0.77 -5.49 -10.41
N ILE A 205 1.78 -6.25 -9.97
CA ILE A 205 1.72 -7.70 -9.82
C ILE A 205 2.13 -8.07 -8.42
N TYR A 206 1.22 -8.70 -7.65
CA TYR A 206 1.56 -9.34 -6.39
C TYR A 206 1.75 -10.84 -6.59
N PHE A 207 2.78 -11.39 -5.95
CA PHE A 207 2.96 -12.83 -5.90
C PHE A 207 2.49 -13.37 -4.55
N THR A 208 1.47 -14.22 -4.58
CA THR A 208 0.87 -14.82 -3.38
C THR A 208 1.27 -16.28 -3.23
N SER A 209 1.22 -16.82 -2.00
CA SER A 209 1.46 -18.24 -1.76
C SER A 209 0.41 -19.09 -2.49
N GLY A 210 0.85 -19.86 -3.48
CA GLY A 210 -0.03 -20.78 -4.20
C GLY A 210 -0.25 -22.09 -3.44
N THR A 211 -1.45 -22.66 -3.56
CA THR A 211 -1.79 -23.99 -3.02
C THR A 211 -0.97 -25.12 -3.65
N THR A 212 -0.35 -24.87 -4.80
CA THR A 212 0.45 -25.84 -5.59
C THR A 212 1.96 -25.71 -5.37
N GLY A 213 2.42 -24.89 -4.41
CA GLY A 213 3.82 -24.73 -4.05
C GLY A 213 4.57 -23.61 -4.77
N MET A 214 4.09 -23.13 -5.93
CA MET A 214 4.64 -21.96 -6.62
C MET A 214 3.73 -20.74 -6.40
N ALA A 215 4.33 -19.55 -6.29
CA ALA A 215 3.57 -18.32 -6.08
C ALA A 215 2.68 -18.01 -7.31
N LYS A 216 1.45 -17.54 -7.05
CA LYS A 216 0.54 -17.08 -8.10
C LYS A 216 0.71 -15.59 -8.32
N ALA A 217 0.73 -15.16 -9.59
CA ALA A 217 0.75 -13.75 -9.96
C ALA A 217 -0.68 -13.19 -9.96
N VAL A 218 -0.90 -12.16 -9.15
CA VAL A 218 -2.15 -11.40 -9.09
C VAL A 218 -1.91 -10.05 -9.72
N CYS A 219 -2.57 -9.78 -10.85
CA CYS A 219 -2.38 -8.56 -11.63
C CYS A 219 -3.46 -7.54 -11.30
N HIS A 220 -3.04 -6.30 -11.10
CA HIS A 220 -3.93 -5.15 -10.94
C HIS A 220 -3.65 -4.11 -12.01
N ASN A 221 -4.72 -3.50 -12.50
CA ASN A 221 -4.65 -2.46 -13.53
C ASN A 221 -4.49 -1.06 -12.93
N PHE A 222 -4.35 -0.05 -13.80
CA PHE A 222 -4.19 1.34 -13.37
C PHE A 222 -5.41 1.91 -12.62
N ALA A 223 -6.60 1.28 -12.67
CA ALA A 223 -7.76 1.68 -11.87
C ALA A 223 -7.66 1.24 -10.39
N HIS A 224 -6.79 0.29 -10.05
CA HIS A 224 -6.63 -0.27 -8.70
C HIS A 224 -6.52 0.78 -7.58
N PRO A 225 -5.73 1.87 -7.72
CA PRO A 225 -5.65 2.91 -6.69
C PRO A 225 -7.00 3.51 -6.31
N LEU A 226 -7.92 3.66 -7.26
CA LEU A 226 -9.26 4.21 -7.00
C LEU A 226 -10.14 3.24 -6.20
N GLY A 227 -9.97 1.92 -6.38
CA GLY A 227 -10.64 0.91 -5.56
C GLY A 227 -10.30 1.00 -4.07
N HIS A 228 -9.14 1.57 -3.73
CA HIS A 228 -8.72 1.79 -2.35
C HIS A 228 -9.35 3.03 -1.68
N ILE A 229 -10.16 3.80 -2.39
CA ILE A 229 -10.96 4.86 -1.77
C ILE A 229 -11.84 4.29 -0.66
N ILE A 230 -12.47 3.13 -0.88
CA ILE A 230 -13.27 2.46 0.15
C ILE A 230 -12.42 2.07 1.35
N THR A 231 -11.26 1.48 1.10
CA THR A 231 -10.31 1.09 2.15
C THR A 231 -9.94 2.28 3.03
N ALA A 232 -9.54 3.38 2.41
CA ALA A 232 -9.04 4.55 3.13
C ALA A 232 -10.16 5.39 3.78
N LYS A 233 -11.18 5.79 2.98
CA LYS A 233 -12.20 6.73 3.45
C LYS A 233 -13.23 6.12 4.39
N TYR A 234 -13.71 4.89 4.12
CA TYR A 234 -14.88 4.34 4.81
C TYR A 234 -14.55 3.26 5.84
N TRP A 235 -13.39 2.59 5.70
CA TRP A 235 -12.93 1.63 6.69
C TRP A 235 -11.81 2.20 7.58
N GLN A 236 -10.72 2.72 7.01
CA GLN A 236 -9.63 3.31 7.80
C GLN A 236 -9.98 4.74 8.30
N GLN A 237 -11.02 5.34 7.77
CA GLN A 237 -11.54 6.66 8.13
C GLN A 237 -10.46 7.76 8.09
N VAL A 238 -9.56 7.69 7.09
CA VAL A 238 -8.56 8.72 6.93
C VAL A 238 -9.20 10.04 6.49
N GLU A 239 -8.69 11.13 7.01
CA GLU A 239 -9.12 12.48 6.70
C GLU A 239 -8.01 13.24 5.96
N GLU A 240 -8.40 14.29 5.24
CA GLU A 240 -7.46 15.18 4.57
C GLU A 240 -6.54 15.84 5.62
N ASP A 241 -5.23 15.85 5.33
CA ASP A 241 -4.14 16.35 6.20
C ASP A 241 -3.90 15.54 7.50
N ALA A 242 -4.73 14.55 7.79
CA ALA A 242 -4.56 13.67 8.95
C ALA A 242 -3.42 12.66 8.73
N LEU A 243 -2.75 12.26 9.81
CA LEU A 243 -1.60 11.36 9.76
C LEU A 243 -2.03 9.91 9.95
N HIS A 244 -1.94 9.11 8.89
CA HIS A 244 -2.30 7.69 8.90
C HIS A 244 -1.06 6.80 9.01
N MET A 245 -1.09 5.83 9.91
CA MET A 245 -0.07 4.78 10.01
C MET A 245 -0.66 3.39 9.77
N SER A 246 -0.11 2.66 8.80
CA SER A 246 -0.33 1.21 8.65
C SER A 246 0.95 0.43 8.92
N VAL A 247 0.87 -0.63 9.74
CA VAL A 247 1.99 -1.53 9.99
C VAL A 247 1.94 -2.67 8.98
N THR A 248 2.83 -2.59 7.99
CA THR A 248 2.97 -3.61 6.94
C THR A 248 4.31 -3.42 6.21
N ASP A 249 4.78 -4.47 5.54
CA ASP A 249 5.97 -4.44 4.69
C ASP A 249 5.60 -4.18 3.23
N SER A 250 6.52 -3.57 2.46
CA SER A 250 6.29 -3.19 1.06
C SER A 250 6.04 -4.36 0.11
N GLY A 251 6.49 -5.56 0.47
CA GLY A 251 6.27 -6.77 -0.32
C GLY A 251 4.87 -7.39 -0.21
N TRP A 252 3.98 -6.80 0.59
CA TRP A 252 2.62 -7.31 0.80
C TRP A 252 1.57 -6.37 0.19
N ALA A 253 0.49 -6.93 -0.35
CA ALA A 253 -0.62 -6.16 -0.89
C ALA A 253 -1.21 -5.16 0.12
N LYS A 254 -1.19 -5.49 1.42
CA LYS A 254 -1.61 -4.59 2.50
C LYS A 254 -0.86 -3.25 2.51
N PHE A 255 0.35 -3.17 1.93
CA PHE A 255 1.05 -1.90 1.76
C PHE A 255 0.26 -0.95 0.84
N GLY A 256 -0.24 -1.44 -0.28
CA GLY A 256 -1.13 -0.69 -1.16
C GLY A 256 -2.43 -0.25 -0.49
N TRP A 257 -2.93 -1.05 0.47
CA TRP A 257 -4.16 -0.75 1.21
C TRP A 257 -4.01 0.41 2.20
N GLY A 258 -2.83 0.60 2.78
CA GLY A 258 -2.69 1.52 3.91
C GLY A 258 -1.53 2.51 3.81
N LYS A 259 -0.71 2.46 2.75
CA LYS A 259 0.51 3.27 2.70
C LYS A 259 0.74 4.01 1.39
N ILE A 260 -0.26 4.10 0.48
CA ILE A 260 -0.05 4.84 -0.77
C ILE A 260 -1.35 5.28 -1.44
N TYR A 261 -2.20 4.36 -1.91
CA TYR A 261 -3.23 4.67 -2.90
C TYR A 261 -4.41 5.47 -2.35
N GLY A 262 -5.31 4.82 -1.64
CA GLY A 262 -6.51 5.46 -1.12
C GLY A 262 -6.22 6.62 -0.18
N GLN A 263 -5.16 6.53 0.62
CA GLN A 263 -4.73 7.57 1.55
C GLN A 263 -4.40 8.86 0.79
N TRP A 264 -3.63 8.79 -0.29
CA TRP A 264 -3.27 9.98 -1.07
C TRP A 264 -4.43 10.49 -1.93
N VAL A 265 -5.33 9.62 -2.42
CA VAL A 265 -6.59 10.09 -3.04
C VAL A 265 -7.43 10.87 -2.03
N CYS A 266 -7.47 10.41 -0.78
CA CYS A 266 -8.15 11.12 0.31
C CYS A 266 -7.38 12.35 0.84
N GLY A 267 -6.14 12.57 0.39
CA GLY A 267 -5.29 13.69 0.83
C GLY A 267 -4.74 13.56 2.24
N ALA A 268 -4.69 12.32 2.76
CA ALA A 268 -4.06 12.03 4.05
C ALA A 268 -2.54 12.00 3.94
N VAL A 269 -1.87 12.28 5.04
CA VAL A 269 -0.43 12.13 5.19
C VAL A 269 -0.13 10.71 5.65
N ILE A 270 0.82 10.05 5.00
CA ILE A 270 1.27 8.72 5.41
C ILE A 270 2.40 8.86 6.42
N PHE A 271 2.29 8.19 7.57
CA PHE A 271 3.42 7.99 8.47
C PHE A 271 4.04 6.62 8.23
N CYS A 272 5.35 6.58 8.05
CA CYS A 272 6.10 5.36 7.84
C CYS A 272 7.32 5.29 8.76
N TYR A 273 7.33 4.27 9.61
CA TYR A 273 8.50 3.89 10.40
C TYR A 273 9.21 2.73 9.69
N ASP A 274 10.43 2.97 9.21
CA ASP A 274 11.30 1.99 8.56
C ASP A 274 12.17 1.28 9.60
N MET A 275 11.57 0.31 10.24
CA MET A 275 12.23 -0.51 11.25
C MET A 275 13.17 -1.53 10.59
N GLU A 276 14.47 -1.42 10.83
CA GLU A 276 15.49 -2.38 10.42
C GLU A 276 15.66 -3.49 11.46
N ALA A 277 15.61 -3.12 12.74
CA ALA A 277 15.77 -4.01 13.86
C ALA A 277 14.55 -4.94 14.03
N LYS A 278 14.68 -5.90 14.95
CA LYS A 278 13.56 -6.72 15.38
C LYS A 278 12.47 -5.84 15.96
N PHE A 279 11.20 -6.17 15.62
CA PHE A 279 10.04 -5.44 16.11
C PHE A 279 10.07 -5.23 17.62
N ASN A 280 9.90 -3.97 18.04
CA ASN A 280 9.79 -3.55 19.42
C ASN A 280 8.47 -2.76 19.61
N PRO A 281 7.51 -3.28 20.41
CA PRO A 281 6.23 -2.62 20.61
C PRO A 281 6.33 -1.25 21.28
N ARG A 282 7.37 -1.01 22.11
CA ARG A 282 7.62 0.30 22.75
C ARG A 282 7.91 1.36 21.70
N HIS A 283 8.80 1.09 20.76
CA HIS A 283 9.13 2.05 19.69
C HIS A 283 7.88 2.39 18.88
N LEU A 284 7.02 1.40 18.62
CA LEU A 284 5.75 1.67 17.92
C LEU A 284 4.85 2.61 18.72
N LEU A 285 4.67 2.37 20.04
CA LEU A 285 3.87 3.22 20.92
C LEU A 285 4.46 4.63 21.04
N GLU A 286 5.78 4.75 21.19
CA GLU A 286 6.51 6.02 21.20
C GLU A 286 6.32 6.82 19.90
N HIS A 287 6.33 6.15 18.75
CA HIS A 287 6.08 6.81 17.46
C HIS A 287 4.61 7.25 17.30
N LEU A 288 3.65 6.43 17.72
CA LEU A 288 2.23 6.82 17.72
C LEU A 288 2.00 8.09 18.54
N GLU A 289 2.63 8.19 19.72
CA GLU A 289 2.57 9.36 20.59
C GLU A 289 3.34 10.57 19.99
N LYS A 290 4.63 10.38 19.62
CA LYS A 290 5.52 11.44 19.13
C LYS A 290 4.96 12.15 17.92
N TYR A 291 4.50 11.39 16.94
CA TYR A 291 4.03 11.94 15.66
C TYR A 291 2.54 12.30 15.66
N LYS A 292 1.83 12.03 16.78
CA LYS A 292 0.40 12.32 16.90
C LYS A 292 -0.40 11.68 15.76
N VAL A 293 -0.17 10.38 15.55
CA VAL A 293 -0.91 9.58 14.55
C VAL A 293 -2.41 9.66 14.85
N THR A 294 -3.21 9.87 13.80
CA THR A 294 -4.67 10.08 13.94
C THR A 294 -5.48 8.83 13.63
N THR A 295 -5.03 8.03 12.67
CA THR A 295 -5.65 6.74 12.33
C THR A 295 -4.57 5.66 12.23
N PHE A 296 -4.84 4.50 12.83
CA PHE A 296 -3.86 3.43 12.96
C PHE A 296 -4.39 2.09 12.46
N CYS A 297 -3.63 1.41 11.59
CA CYS A 297 -3.97 0.10 11.06
C CYS A 297 -2.83 -0.88 11.27
N ALA A 298 -3.08 -1.99 11.95
CA ALA A 298 -2.06 -3.03 12.18
C ALA A 298 -2.69 -4.43 12.20
N PRO A 299 -1.91 -5.52 12.02
CA PRO A 299 -2.38 -6.88 12.30
C PRO A 299 -2.72 -7.05 13.78
N PRO A 300 -3.69 -7.92 14.15
CA PRO A 300 -3.99 -8.25 15.54
C PRO A 300 -2.77 -8.65 16.38
N THR A 301 -1.80 -9.34 15.78
CA THR A 301 -0.53 -9.70 16.43
C THR A 301 0.23 -8.47 16.95
N MET A 302 0.20 -7.32 16.26
CA MET A 302 0.87 -6.09 16.73
C MET A 302 0.17 -5.51 17.96
N PHE A 303 -1.15 -5.50 17.99
CA PHE A 303 -1.92 -5.09 19.17
C PHE A 303 -1.63 -6.00 20.36
N ARG A 304 -1.51 -7.31 20.14
CA ARG A 304 -1.14 -8.28 21.17
C ARG A 304 0.25 -8.02 21.78
N PHE A 305 1.21 -7.60 20.95
CA PHE A 305 2.54 -7.19 21.45
C PHE A 305 2.49 -5.87 22.20
N MET A 306 1.76 -4.86 21.71
CA MET A 306 1.59 -3.59 22.41
C MET A 306 0.92 -3.76 23.78
N LEU A 307 -0.02 -4.70 23.91
CA LEU A 307 -0.68 -5.03 25.18
C LEU A 307 0.23 -5.75 26.20
N GLN A 308 1.43 -6.16 25.80
CA GLN A 308 2.45 -6.66 26.76
C GLN A 308 3.21 -5.50 27.44
N GLU A 309 3.08 -4.30 26.90
CA GLU A 309 3.60 -3.06 27.48
C GLU A 309 2.50 -2.33 28.26
N ASP A 310 2.89 -1.43 29.14
CA ASP A 310 1.94 -0.54 29.83
C ASP A 310 1.52 0.60 28.88
N VAL A 311 0.49 0.31 28.08
CA VAL A 311 -0.04 1.22 27.05
C VAL A 311 -0.53 2.55 27.67
N THR A 312 -0.91 2.54 28.96
CA THR A 312 -1.45 3.74 29.64
C THR A 312 -0.37 4.81 29.89
N LYS A 313 0.90 4.49 29.68
CA LYS A 313 2.02 5.45 29.78
C LYS A 313 2.16 6.35 28.55
N TYR A 314 1.47 6.04 27.46
CA TYR A 314 1.58 6.76 26.19
C TYR A 314 0.34 7.59 25.91
N ASP A 315 0.53 8.80 25.44
CA ASP A 315 -0.58 9.66 25.01
C ASP A 315 -1.06 9.28 23.60
N LEU A 316 -2.05 8.39 23.54
CA LEU A 316 -2.68 7.96 22.30
C LEU A 316 -3.94 8.78 21.94
N SER A 317 -4.19 9.90 22.61
CA SER A 317 -5.41 10.72 22.44
C SER A 317 -5.58 11.33 21.05
N SER A 318 -4.51 11.40 20.27
CA SER A 318 -4.58 11.80 18.84
C SER A 318 -5.24 10.76 17.94
N ILE A 319 -5.22 9.48 18.35
CA ILE A 319 -5.81 8.39 17.57
C ILE A 319 -7.32 8.39 17.80
N HIS A 320 -8.08 8.54 16.74
CA HIS A 320 -9.54 8.47 16.81
C HIS A 320 -10.11 7.20 16.16
N HIS A 321 -9.27 6.44 15.40
CA HIS A 321 -9.71 5.23 14.72
C HIS A 321 -8.60 4.20 14.58
N CYS A 322 -8.89 2.95 14.98
CA CYS A 322 -7.97 1.81 14.84
C CYS A 322 -8.60 0.72 13.97
N CYS A 323 -7.85 0.26 12.96
CA CYS A 323 -8.24 -0.83 12.09
C CYS A 323 -7.35 -2.05 12.24
N ILE A 324 -7.90 -3.21 11.99
CA ILE A 324 -7.16 -4.46 11.94
C ILE A 324 -7.49 -5.25 10.67
N ALA A 325 -6.48 -5.88 10.09
CA ALA A 325 -6.64 -6.82 8.99
C ALA A 325 -5.43 -7.76 8.86
N GLY A 326 -5.63 -8.85 8.14
CA GLY A 326 -4.60 -9.83 7.80
C GLY A 326 -4.64 -11.10 8.65
N GLU A 327 -5.27 -11.05 9.83
CA GLU A 327 -5.49 -12.18 10.73
C GLU A 327 -6.84 -11.99 11.43
N PRO A 328 -7.51 -13.08 11.87
CA PRO A 328 -8.72 -12.96 12.69
C PRO A 328 -8.43 -12.29 14.03
N LEU A 329 -9.33 -11.40 14.45
CA LEU A 329 -9.23 -10.73 15.74
C LEU A 329 -9.65 -11.64 16.90
N ASN A 330 -8.74 -11.83 17.86
CA ASN A 330 -9.12 -12.44 19.12
C ASN A 330 -9.96 -11.45 19.94
N PRO A 331 -11.19 -11.81 20.38
CA PRO A 331 -12.06 -10.94 21.18
C PRO A 331 -11.41 -10.41 22.46
N GLU A 332 -10.49 -11.14 23.06
CA GLU A 332 -9.77 -10.70 24.26
C GLU A 332 -8.83 -9.53 23.97
N VAL A 333 -8.15 -9.52 22.81
CA VAL A 333 -7.31 -8.41 22.38
C VAL A 333 -8.16 -7.16 22.18
N PHE A 334 -9.35 -7.29 21.58
CA PHE A 334 -10.29 -6.18 21.43
C PHE A 334 -10.69 -5.57 22.78
N LYS A 335 -11.09 -6.43 23.75
CA LYS A 335 -11.54 -5.98 25.07
C LYS A 335 -10.44 -5.26 25.83
N GLN A 336 -9.25 -5.87 25.91
CA GLN A 336 -8.12 -5.27 26.62
C GLN A 336 -7.68 -3.94 26.00
N TRP A 337 -7.61 -3.88 24.66
CA TRP A 337 -7.27 -2.63 23.97
C TRP A 337 -8.30 -1.54 24.25
N LEU A 338 -9.59 -1.84 24.16
CA LEU A 338 -10.68 -0.90 24.46
C LEU A 338 -10.64 -0.44 25.91
N GLU A 339 -10.43 -1.37 26.86
CA GLU A 339 -10.37 -1.04 28.30
C GLU A 339 -9.23 -0.07 28.64
N LEU A 340 -8.03 -0.29 28.04
CA LEU A 340 -6.85 0.49 28.35
C LEU A 340 -6.77 1.82 27.60
N THR A 341 -7.33 1.90 26.40
CA THR A 341 -7.16 3.07 25.52
C THR A 341 -8.45 3.80 25.19
N GLY A 342 -9.61 3.17 25.41
CA GLY A 342 -10.90 3.69 24.95
C GLY A 342 -11.13 3.55 23.43
N LEU A 343 -10.17 2.99 22.68
CA LEU A 343 -10.22 2.85 21.22
C LEU A 343 -10.78 1.49 20.81
N LYS A 344 -11.71 1.49 19.86
CA LYS A 344 -12.28 0.28 19.26
C LYS A 344 -11.42 -0.19 18.09
N LEU A 345 -11.45 -1.51 17.82
CA LEU A 345 -10.77 -2.12 16.68
C LEU A 345 -11.77 -2.48 15.59
N TYR A 346 -11.61 -1.90 14.41
CA TYR A 346 -12.48 -2.11 13.26
C TYR A 346 -11.85 -3.13 12.32
N GLU A 347 -12.40 -4.34 12.30
CA GLU A 347 -11.89 -5.43 11.46
C GLU A 347 -12.22 -5.19 9.98
N GLY A 348 -11.27 -5.55 9.10
CA GLY A 348 -11.45 -5.57 7.66
C GLY A 348 -10.81 -6.80 7.04
N PHE A 349 -11.48 -7.37 6.04
CA PHE A 349 -11.04 -8.54 5.29
C PHE A 349 -10.94 -8.24 3.81
N GLY A 350 -9.95 -8.81 3.18
CA GLY A 350 -9.72 -8.86 1.75
C GLY A 350 -8.47 -9.66 1.45
N GLN A 351 -8.13 -9.74 0.19
CA GLN A 351 -7.03 -10.56 -0.32
C GLN A 351 -6.10 -9.72 -1.19
N SER A 352 -5.00 -10.33 -1.65
CA SER A 352 -4.11 -9.67 -2.62
C SER A 352 -4.84 -9.34 -3.93
N GLU A 353 -5.89 -10.08 -4.23
CA GLU A 353 -6.74 -9.96 -5.40
C GLU A 353 -7.73 -8.79 -5.34
N SER A 354 -7.90 -8.17 -4.16
CA SER A 354 -8.98 -7.20 -3.94
C SER A 354 -8.50 -5.97 -3.15
N SER A 355 -9.35 -4.95 -3.05
CA SER A 355 -9.36 -3.99 -1.95
C SER A 355 -10.13 -4.59 -0.77
N VAL A 356 -10.53 -3.80 0.23
CA VAL A 356 -11.35 -4.30 1.34
C VAL A 356 -12.68 -4.84 0.82
N MET A 357 -12.95 -6.11 1.12
CA MET A 357 -14.16 -6.84 0.68
C MET A 357 -15.25 -6.81 1.74
N LEU A 358 -14.88 -7.07 2.99
CA LEU A 358 -15.76 -7.03 4.16
C LEU A 358 -15.11 -6.12 5.20
N ALA A 359 -15.89 -5.29 5.88
CA ALA A 359 -15.35 -4.47 6.95
C ALA A 359 -16.42 -4.00 7.95
N ASN A 360 -15.94 -3.67 9.14
CA ASN A 360 -16.67 -2.83 10.07
C ASN A 360 -16.54 -1.36 9.60
N PHE A 361 -17.45 -0.92 8.73
CA PHE A 361 -17.48 0.45 8.22
C PHE A 361 -17.95 1.45 9.28
N LYS A 362 -17.75 2.74 9.03
CA LYS A 362 -18.02 3.83 9.97
C LYS A 362 -19.44 3.88 10.57
N TRP A 363 -20.41 3.20 9.98
CA TRP A 363 -21.81 3.16 10.46
C TRP A 363 -22.09 2.05 11.46
N PHE A 364 -21.10 1.17 11.73
CA PHE A 364 -21.28 0.04 12.62
C PHE A 364 -20.51 0.20 13.91
N GLU A 365 -21.14 -0.27 14.99
CA GLU A 365 -20.44 -0.63 16.20
C GLU A 365 -19.69 -1.94 15.96
N PRO A 366 -18.35 -1.99 16.07
CA PRO A 366 -17.62 -3.23 15.81
C PRO A 366 -17.93 -4.28 16.86
N ILE A 367 -18.25 -5.48 16.41
CA ILE A 367 -18.51 -6.64 17.26
C ILE A 367 -17.27 -7.54 17.22
N PRO A 368 -16.64 -7.84 18.36
CA PRO A 368 -15.46 -8.73 18.40
C PRO A 368 -15.74 -10.08 17.74
N GLY A 369 -14.90 -10.45 16.77
CA GLY A 369 -15.06 -11.68 15.99
C GLY A 369 -15.98 -11.55 14.77
N SER A 370 -16.52 -10.34 14.49
CA SER A 370 -17.26 -10.07 13.27
C SER A 370 -16.45 -9.16 12.34
N THR A 371 -16.23 -9.61 11.13
CA THR A 371 -15.55 -8.83 10.10
C THR A 371 -16.41 -7.69 9.54
N GLY A 372 -17.72 -7.67 9.83
CA GLY A 372 -18.64 -6.63 9.39
C GLY A 372 -19.42 -7.00 8.15
N LYS A 373 -19.59 -6.05 7.22
CA LYS A 373 -20.49 -6.18 6.05
C LYS A 373 -19.72 -5.99 4.73
N PRO A 374 -20.33 -6.43 3.60
CA PRO A 374 -19.75 -6.29 2.27
C PRO A 374 -19.42 -4.86 1.86
N SER A 375 -18.34 -4.70 1.11
CA SER A 375 -18.02 -3.48 0.37
C SER A 375 -18.90 -3.36 -0.87
N PRO A 376 -19.38 -2.17 -1.24
CA PRO A 376 -20.21 -1.99 -2.43
C PRO A 376 -19.47 -2.22 -3.76
N LEU A 377 -18.16 -2.49 -3.73
CA LEU A 377 -17.39 -2.83 -4.94
C LEU A 377 -17.52 -4.30 -5.35
N TYR A 378 -18.08 -5.15 -4.49
CA TYR A 378 -18.10 -6.59 -4.70
C TYR A 378 -19.51 -7.16 -4.41
N ASP A 379 -20.00 -8.03 -5.29
CA ASP A 379 -21.13 -8.89 -4.98
C ASP A 379 -20.63 -10.09 -4.18
N ILE A 380 -20.79 -10.04 -2.85
CA ILE A 380 -20.28 -11.04 -1.92
C ILE A 380 -21.43 -11.85 -1.36
N GLN A 381 -21.32 -13.18 -1.51
CA GLN A 381 -22.29 -14.14 -1.01
C GLN A 381 -21.57 -15.20 -0.16
N LEU A 382 -22.30 -15.84 0.76
CA LEU A 382 -21.87 -17.06 1.42
C LEU A 382 -22.50 -18.26 0.70
N VAL A 383 -21.66 -19.21 0.31
CA VAL A 383 -22.12 -20.43 -0.39
C VAL A 383 -21.67 -21.68 0.34
N ASP A 384 -22.53 -22.70 0.34
CA ASP A 384 -22.23 -24.04 0.87
C ASP A 384 -21.25 -24.81 -0.04
N ALA A 385 -20.97 -26.06 0.29
CA ALA A 385 -20.08 -26.91 -0.48
C ALA A 385 -20.62 -27.27 -1.88
N ASP A 386 -21.91 -27.17 -2.09
CA ASP A 386 -22.59 -27.45 -3.37
C ASP A 386 -22.79 -26.17 -4.20
N GLY A 387 -22.42 -25.01 -3.67
CA GLY A 387 -22.53 -23.70 -4.32
C GLY A 387 -23.89 -23.02 -4.14
N ASN A 388 -24.75 -23.49 -3.26
CA ASN A 388 -26.01 -22.83 -2.93
C ASN A 388 -25.74 -21.70 -1.90
N LEU A 389 -26.62 -20.69 -1.91
CA LEU A 389 -26.58 -19.63 -0.92
C LEU A 389 -26.88 -20.17 0.49
N CYS A 390 -26.03 -19.78 1.47
CA CYS A 390 -26.25 -20.10 2.87
C CYS A 390 -27.39 -19.24 3.46
N GLU A 391 -28.16 -19.84 4.38
CA GLU A 391 -29.09 -19.07 5.20
C GLU A 391 -28.39 -18.41 6.39
N ASP A 392 -29.06 -17.48 7.08
CA ASP A 392 -28.54 -16.79 8.24
C ASP A 392 -28.19 -17.80 9.37
N GLY A 393 -26.94 -17.76 9.83
CA GLY A 393 -26.40 -18.66 10.86
C GLY A 393 -25.72 -19.91 10.34
N GLU A 394 -25.70 -20.15 9.04
CA GLU A 394 -24.97 -21.24 8.41
C GLU A 394 -23.53 -20.86 8.09
N GLU A 395 -22.65 -21.85 8.14
CA GLU A 395 -21.25 -21.70 7.72
C GLU A 395 -21.15 -21.87 6.19
N GLY A 396 -20.38 -20.97 5.55
CA GLY A 396 -20.16 -21.03 4.11
C GLY A 396 -18.83 -20.45 3.67
N THR A 397 -18.53 -20.64 2.40
CA THR A 397 -17.39 -20.03 1.72
C THR A 397 -17.76 -18.64 1.23
N ILE A 398 -16.90 -17.65 1.49
CA ILE A 398 -17.06 -16.31 0.93
C ILE A 398 -16.79 -16.38 -0.58
N ALA A 399 -17.83 -16.13 -1.38
CA ALA A 399 -17.76 -16.09 -2.83
C ALA A 399 -17.95 -14.66 -3.33
N VAL A 400 -17.21 -14.28 -4.36
CA VAL A 400 -17.43 -13.06 -5.16
C VAL A 400 -18.10 -13.53 -6.44
N MET A 401 -19.33 -13.03 -6.69
CA MET A 401 -20.17 -13.44 -7.80
C MET A 401 -19.87 -12.66 -9.09
#